data_a5ac2ecab92f93558c59f41ed567d5aa
#
_entry.id   a5ac2ecab92f93558c59f41ed567d5aa
#
_cell.length_a   1.000
_cell.length_b   1.000
_cell.length_c   1.000
_cell.angle_alpha   90.00
_cell.angle_beta   90.00
_cell.angle_gamma   90.00
#
_symmetry.space_group_name_H-M   'P 1'
#
loop_
_entity.id
_entity.type
_entity.pdbx_description
1 polymer ?
#
loop_
_entity_poly.entity_id
_entity_poly.type
_entity_poly.pdbx_seq_one_letter_code
_entity_poly.pdbx_strand_id
1 'polypeptide(L)'
;MVDFLPLINLRKLYQMKRILLTLMCCGLSLIATSQNASVEESTYGIQTGFLGIWAHNESKLSNQIVLRSELGLDTGIFGSDVYDANGHIIVPTITAEPRWYYNLNKRVSKSKRIDGNSGNFISIKTTYHPDWFVISNQDNINFISDISIVPTWGIRRNIGNHFNYETGIGIGYVHYFKEDNVILINESDVAVNLHIRIGYRF
;
A
#
# COMPACT_ATOMS: atom_id res chain seq x y z
N MET A 1 1.48 55.43 13.36
CA MET A 1 0.72 54.40 12.66
C MET A 1 1.41 53.08 12.98
N VAL A 2 0.94 52.39 14.01
CA VAL A 2 1.64 51.23 14.57
C VAL A 2 1.09 49.98 13.86
N ASP A 3 2.00 49.18 13.29
CA ASP A 3 1.71 47.98 12.49
C ASP A 3 0.94 46.91 13.29
N PHE A 4 -0.34 46.74 12.98
CA PHE A 4 -1.23 45.72 13.54
C PHE A 4 -1.13 44.36 12.80
N LEU A 5 -0.29 44.23 11.79
CA LEU A 5 -0.18 43.02 10.96
C LEU A 5 0.46 41.78 11.61
N PRO A 6 1.43 41.86 12.54
CA PRO A 6 2.05 40.64 13.08
C PRO A 6 1.17 39.88 14.08
N LEU A 7 0.24 40.54 14.77
CA LEU A 7 -0.60 39.89 15.80
C LEU A 7 -1.67 38.93 15.25
N ILE A 8 -2.16 39.21 14.04
CA ILE A 8 -3.17 38.34 13.36
C ILE A 8 -2.55 37.03 12.91
N ASN A 9 -1.31 37.04 12.46
CA ASN A 9 -0.59 35.82 12.06
C ASN A 9 -0.24 34.91 13.24
N LEU A 10 0.13 35.49 14.38
CA LEU A 10 0.41 34.72 15.61
C LEU A 10 -0.84 34.04 16.16
N ARG A 11 -2.00 34.68 16.13
CA ARG A 11 -3.28 34.06 16.53
C ARG A 11 -3.68 32.92 15.62
N LYS A 12 -3.56 33.06 14.30
CA LYS A 12 -3.83 31.97 13.34
C LYS A 12 -2.88 30.80 13.55
N LEU A 13 -1.59 31.07 13.75
CA LEU A 13 -0.58 30.03 14.00
C LEU A 13 -0.86 29.28 15.30
N TYR A 14 -1.29 29.97 16.35
CA TYR A 14 -1.65 29.37 17.63
C TYR A 14 -2.94 28.53 17.53
N GLN A 15 -3.93 28.96 16.79
CA GLN A 15 -5.15 28.20 16.49
C GLN A 15 -4.83 26.94 15.69
N MET A 16 -4.00 27.03 14.66
CA MET A 16 -3.56 25.87 13.86
C MET A 16 -2.83 24.84 14.74
N LYS A 17 -1.92 25.25 15.60
CA LYS A 17 -1.23 24.36 16.54
C LYS A 17 -2.20 23.67 17.51
N ARG A 18 -3.20 24.38 18.02
CA ARG A 18 -4.24 23.80 18.89
C ARG A 18 -5.08 22.75 18.14
N ILE A 19 -5.52 23.06 16.92
CA ILE A 19 -6.28 22.12 16.08
C ILE A 19 -5.45 20.87 15.79
N LEU A 20 -4.16 21.03 15.44
CA LEU A 20 -3.26 19.91 15.18
C LEU A 20 -3.05 19.05 16.45
N LEU A 21 -2.86 19.70 17.61
CA LEU A 21 -2.70 19.00 18.89
C LEU A 21 -3.98 18.24 19.29
N THR A 22 -5.15 18.85 19.07
CA THR A 22 -6.45 18.22 19.34
C THR A 22 -6.69 17.02 18.42
N LEU A 23 -6.36 17.15 17.13
CA LEU A 23 -6.44 16.03 16.19
C LEU A 23 -5.47 14.90 16.56
N MET A 24 -4.27 15.24 17.02
CA MET A 24 -3.29 14.26 17.48
C MET A 24 -3.73 13.57 18.79
N CYS A 25 -4.34 14.30 19.73
CA CYS A 25 -4.91 13.74 20.96
C CYS A 25 -6.16 12.88 20.67
N CYS A 26 -7.03 13.28 19.75
CA CYS A 26 -8.17 12.47 19.33
C CYS A 26 -7.74 11.18 18.63
N GLY A 27 -6.64 11.21 17.86
CA GLY A 27 -6.04 10.02 17.26
C GLY A 27 -5.50 9.02 18.30
N LEU A 28 -4.94 9.51 19.41
CA LEU A 28 -4.39 8.67 20.48
C LEU A 28 -5.49 8.07 21.39
N SER A 29 -6.64 8.72 21.55
CA SER A 29 -7.74 8.23 22.40
C SER A 29 -8.53 7.06 21.80
N LEU A 30 -8.38 6.77 20.51
CA LEU A 30 -8.99 5.60 19.86
C LEU A 30 -8.29 4.27 20.19
N ILE A 31 -7.18 4.29 20.95
CA ILE A 31 -6.40 3.10 21.31
C ILE A 31 -6.92 2.43 22.60
N ALA A 32 -7.85 3.05 23.33
CA ALA A 32 -8.32 2.55 24.62
C ALA A 32 -9.55 1.67 24.47
N THR A 33 -9.40 0.43 24.90
CA THR A 33 -10.37 -0.61 25.23
C THR A 33 -11.02 -1.37 24.07
N SER A 34 -10.43 -2.50 23.73
CA SER A 34 -11.18 -3.62 23.17
C SER A 34 -10.52 -4.96 23.50
N GLN A 35 -11.35 -5.94 23.82
CA GLN A 35 -10.97 -7.31 24.02
C GLN A 35 -10.07 -7.78 22.86
N ASN A 36 -8.90 -8.09 23.19
CA ASN A 36 -7.79 -8.92 22.70
C ASN A 36 -7.85 -9.62 21.32
N ALA A 37 -8.59 -9.13 20.35
CA ALA A 37 -8.38 -9.55 18.98
C ALA A 37 -7.05 -8.97 18.48
N SER A 38 -6.11 -9.83 18.14
CA SER A 38 -4.80 -9.44 17.69
C SER A 38 -4.49 -10.07 16.35
N VAL A 39 -3.73 -9.35 15.53
CA VAL A 39 -3.02 -9.94 14.39
C VAL A 39 -2.02 -10.98 14.89
N GLU A 40 -1.64 -11.90 14.00
CA GLU A 40 -0.58 -12.88 14.26
C GLU A 40 0.78 -12.17 14.39
N GLU A 41 1.70 -12.74 15.18
CA GLU A 41 3.05 -12.17 15.39
C GLU A 41 3.80 -12.06 14.07
N SER A 42 3.70 -13.11 13.24
CA SER A 42 4.28 -13.13 11.91
C SER A 42 3.49 -14.10 11.02
N THR A 43 3.27 -13.71 9.76
CA THR A 43 2.69 -14.59 8.74
C THR A 43 3.54 -14.51 7.48
N TYR A 44 3.77 -15.68 6.86
CA TYR A 44 4.50 -15.79 5.61
C TYR A 44 3.60 -16.42 4.56
N GLY A 45 3.80 -16.05 3.32
CA GLY A 45 3.06 -16.65 2.23
C GLY A 45 3.53 -16.20 0.86
N ILE A 46 2.94 -16.86 -0.13
CA ILE A 46 3.07 -16.47 -1.53
C ILE A 46 1.68 -16.14 -2.03
N GLN A 47 1.54 -15.06 -2.74
CA GLN A 47 0.30 -14.66 -3.41
C GLN A 47 0.53 -14.51 -4.90
N THR A 48 -0.48 -14.88 -5.68
CA THR A 48 -0.55 -14.57 -7.09
C THR A 48 -1.85 -13.85 -7.40
N GLY A 49 -1.84 -13.07 -8.45
CA GLY A 49 -3.01 -12.35 -8.92
C GLY A 49 -2.89 -12.06 -10.40
N PHE A 50 -3.79 -11.25 -10.92
CA PHE A 50 -3.81 -10.91 -12.34
C PHE A 50 -2.54 -10.16 -12.79
N LEU A 51 -1.90 -9.44 -11.87
CA LEU A 51 -0.77 -8.55 -12.15
C LEU A 51 0.55 -9.04 -11.57
N GLY A 52 0.69 -10.32 -11.18
CA GLY A 52 1.98 -10.81 -10.73
C GLY A 52 1.97 -11.92 -9.69
N ILE A 53 3.15 -12.11 -9.08
CA ILE A 53 3.40 -13.08 -8.01
C ILE A 53 4.29 -12.45 -6.95
N TRP A 54 3.97 -12.66 -5.65
CA TRP A 54 4.65 -12.02 -4.53
C TRP A 54 4.83 -12.99 -3.38
N ALA A 55 6.05 -13.08 -2.89
CA ALA A 55 6.33 -13.60 -1.55
C ALA A 55 6.16 -12.46 -0.54
N HIS A 56 5.51 -12.73 0.59
CA HIS A 56 5.26 -11.70 1.59
C HIS A 56 5.47 -12.22 3.02
N ASN A 57 5.81 -11.28 3.88
CA ASN A 57 5.74 -11.41 5.32
C ASN A 57 4.87 -10.28 5.88
N GLU A 58 4.04 -10.58 6.87
CA GLU A 58 3.42 -9.59 7.75
C GLU A 58 3.97 -9.77 9.15
N SER A 59 4.64 -8.75 9.67
CA SER A 59 5.18 -8.70 11.03
C SER A 59 4.33 -7.77 11.88
N LYS A 60 3.93 -8.24 13.06
CA LYS A 60 3.12 -7.48 14.00
C LYS A 60 3.86 -6.27 14.54
N LEU A 61 3.24 -5.11 14.48
CA LEU A 61 3.68 -3.88 15.15
C LEU A 61 2.83 -3.56 16.38
N SER A 62 1.54 -3.90 16.33
CA SER A 62 0.61 -3.79 17.45
C SER A 62 -0.54 -4.79 17.30
N ASN A 63 -1.49 -4.82 18.23
CA ASN A 63 -2.62 -5.76 18.16
C ASN A 63 -3.45 -5.67 16.87
N GLN A 64 -3.43 -4.55 16.18
CA GLN A 64 -4.21 -4.35 14.95
C GLN A 64 -3.36 -3.87 13.79
N ILE A 65 -2.05 -3.65 13.98
CA ILE A 65 -1.17 -3.10 12.96
C ILE A 65 -0.06 -4.08 12.66
N VAL A 66 0.18 -4.31 11.38
CA VAL A 66 1.32 -5.07 10.87
C VAL A 66 2.11 -4.23 9.88
N LEU A 67 3.39 -4.56 9.73
CA LEU A 67 4.15 -4.18 8.55
C LEU A 67 4.17 -5.36 7.59
N ARG A 68 3.63 -5.18 6.41
CA ARG A 68 3.75 -6.13 5.32
C ARG A 68 4.93 -5.75 4.43
N SER A 69 5.82 -6.71 4.22
CA SER A 69 6.93 -6.63 3.27
C SER A 69 6.70 -7.63 2.15
N GLU A 70 6.87 -7.21 0.91
CA GLU A 70 6.73 -8.08 -0.27
C GLU A 70 7.93 -7.97 -1.17
N LEU A 71 8.31 -9.11 -1.76
CA LEU A 71 9.21 -9.22 -2.89
C LEU A 71 8.49 -10.01 -3.97
N GLY A 72 8.52 -9.54 -5.20
CA GLY A 72 7.78 -10.20 -6.25
C GLY A 72 8.11 -9.73 -7.65
N LEU A 73 7.26 -10.13 -8.55
CA LEU A 73 7.27 -9.76 -9.96
C LEU A 73 5.90 -9.19 -10.30
N ASP A 74 5.87 -7.94 -10.74
CA ASP A 74 4.67 -7.30 -11.25
C ASP A 74 4.61 -7.43 -12.77
N THR A 75 3.42 -7.67 -13.30
CA THR A 75 3.15 -7.75 -14.73
C THR A 75 2.43 -6.49 -15.17
N GLY A 76 3.01 -5.78 -16.12
CA GLY A 76 2.38 -4.65 -16.81
C GLY A 76 1.95 -5.04 -18.22
N ILE A 77 0.81 -4.50 -18.65
CA ILE A 77 0.34 -4.56 -20.03
C ILE A 77 0.37 -3.13 -20.56
N PHE A 78 1.07 -2.91 -21.65
CA PHE A 78 1.06 -1.62 -22.32
C PHE A 78 0.55 -1.80 -23.75
N GLY A 79 -0.22 -0.82 -24.18
CA GLY A 79 -0.67 -0.73 -25.56
C GLY A 79 -0.73 0.74 -25.94
N SER A 80 -0.38 1.05 -27.15
CA SER A 80 -0.46 2.40 -27.67
C SER A 80 -1.05 2.37 -29.07
N ASP A 81 -2.08 3.18 -29.29
CA ASP A 81 -2.63 3.46 -30.62
C ASP A 81 -1.61 4.19 -31.53
N VAL A 82 -0.50 4.68 -30.93
CA VAL A 82 0.60 5.38 -31.63
C VAL A 82 1.69 4.40 -32.10
N TYR A 83 1.86 3.30 -31.38
CA TYR A 83 2.77 2.22 -31.76
C TYR A 83 1.92 0.96 -31.88
N ASP A 84 1.83 0.37 -33.06
CA ASP A 84 1.07 -0.86 -33.37
C ASP A 84 1.52 -2.11 -32.56
N ALA A 85 1.91 -1.93 -31.30
CA ALA A 85 2.50 -2.96 -30.46
C ALA A 85 1.79 -3.04 -29.09
N ASN A 86 1.11 -4.14 -28.84
CA ASN A 86 0.72 -4.55 -27.51
C ASN A 86 1.85 -5.37 -26.88
N GLY A 87 2.33 -4.93 -25.71
CA GLY A 87 3.43 -5.59 -25.02
C GLY A 87 3.06 -6.01 -23.61
N HIS A 88 3.79 -7.01 -23.12
CA HIS A 88 3.78 -7.44 -21.74
C HIS A 88 5.16 -7.21 -21.16
N ILE A 89 5.21 -6.66 -19.95
CA ILE A 89 6.45 -6.55 -19.18
C ILE A 89 6.28 -7.25 -17.83
N ILE A 90 7.38 -7.83 -17.35
CA ILE A 90 7.48 -8.34 -16.00
C ILE A 90 8.68 -7.64 -15.38
N VAL A 91 8.44 -7.01 -14.24
CA VAL A 91 9.44 -6.22 -13.52
C VAL A 91 9.53 -6.67 -12.06
N PRO A 92 10.72 -6.60 -11.45
CA PRO A 92 10.86 -6.86 -10.02
C PRO A 92 10.13 -5.80 -9.21
N THR A 93 9.59 -6.20 -8.05
CA THR A 93 8.87 -5.29 -7.16
C THR A 93 9.26 -5.53 -5.71
N ILE A 94 9.40 -4.44 -4.98
CA ILE A 94 9.62 -4.40 -3.53
C ILE A 94 8.52 -3.54 -2.93
N THR A 95 7.79 -4.09 -1.95
CA THR A 95 6.71 -3.36 -1.29
C THR A 95 6.89 -3.35 0.22
N ALA A 96 6.66 -2.18 0.82
CA ALA A 96 6.48 -2.00 2.25
C ALA A 96 5.11 -1.37 2.50
N GLU A 97 4.30 -2.01 3.35
CA GLU A 97 2.90 -1.63 3.52
C GLU A 97 2.48 -1.79 4.99
N PRO A 98 2.53 -0.73 5.80
CA PRO A 98 1.87 -0.72 7.09
C PRO A 98 0.35 -0.85 6.90
N ARG A 99 -0.25 -1.87 7.56
CA ARG A 99 -1.68 -2.22 7.48
C ARG A 99 -2.33 -2.12 8.83
N TRP A 100 -3.44 -1.44 8.92
CA TRP A 100 -4.31 -1.42 10.09
C TRP A 100 -5.55 -2.27 9.84
N TYR A 101 -5.64 -3.41 10.53
CA TYR A 101 -6.80 -4.30 10.52
C TYR A 101 -7.88 -3.82 11.50
N TYR A 102 -8.67 -2.84 11.11
CA TYR A 102 -9.57 -2.08 11.99
C TYR A 102 -10.80 -2.86 12.49
N ASN A 103 -11.12 -4.00 11.90
CA ASN A 103 -12.36 -4.71 12.21
C ASN A 103 -12.19 -6.07 12.92
N LEU A 104 -10.99 -6.38 13.45
CA LEU A 104 -10.72 -7.68 14.10
C LEU A 104 -11.65 -7.92 15.28
N ASN A 105 -11.80 -6.95 16.17
CA ASN A 105 -12.68 -7.06 17.34
C ASN A 105 -14.14 -7.33 16.94
N LYS A 106 -14.65 -6.61 15.94
CA LYS A 106 -16.01 -6.85 15.39
C LYS A 106 -16.16 -8.22 14.75
N ARG A 107 -15.07 -8.78 14.23
CA ARG A 107 -15.10 -10.14 13.67
C ARG A 107 -15.17 -11.18 14.78
N VAL A 108 -14.34 -11.05 15.82
CA VAL A 108 -14.34 -11.94 16.98
C VAL A 108 -15.69 -11.91 17.70
N SER A 109 -16.27 -10.74 17.96
CA SER A 109 -17.60 -10.62 18.57
C SER A 109 -18.72 -11.28 17.77
N LYS A 110 -18.50 -11.54 16.47
CA LYS A 110 -19.42 -12.24 15.58
C LYS A 110 -18.98 -13.68 15.27
N SER A 111 -18.07 -14.23 16.06
CA SER A 111 -17.49 -15.58 15.88
C SER A 111 -16.90 -15.81 14.49
N LYS A 112 -16.40 -14.75 13.85
CA LYS A 112 -15.71 -14.82 12.54
C LYS A 112 -14.23 -15.00 12.73
N ARG A 113 -13.63 -15.83 11.88
CA ARG A 113 -12.18 -16.08 11.88
C ARG A 113 -11.36 -14.79 11.71
N ILE A 114 -10.26 -14.69 12.44
CA ILE A 114 -9.24 -13.64 12.32
C ILE A 114 -7.85 -14.20 12.04
N ASP A 115 -7.69 -15.53 12.08
CA ASP A 115 -6.42 -16.21 11.80
C ASP A 115 -5.86 -15.80 10.43
N GLY A 116 -4.53 -15.81 10.31
CA GLY A 116 -3.81 -15.31 9.14
C GLY A 116 -4.16 -13.86 8.80
N ASN A 117 -4.50 -13.07 9.81
CA ASN A 117 -4.89 -11.67 9.68
C ASN A 117 -6.14 -11.47 8.80
N SER A 118 -7.12 -12.41 8.93
CA SER A 118 -8.41 -12.28 8.23
C SER A 118 -9.18 -11.08 8.74
N GLY A 119 -9.14 -9.99 8.00
CA GLY A 119 -9.76 -8.72 8.36
C GLY A 119 -9.98 -7.80 7.17
N ASN A 120 -10.61 -6.65 7.43
CA ASN A 120 -10.54 -5.52 6.53
C ASN A 120 -9.42 -4.61 7.03
N PHE A 121 -8.71 -4.00 6.11
CA PHE A 121 -7.59 -3.14 6.45
C PHE A 121 -7.62 -1.82 5.70
N ILE A 122 -6.95 -0.86 6.28
CA ILE A 122 -6.50 0.37 5.62
C ILE A 122 -4.99 0.35 5.70
N SER A 123 -4.33 0.75 4.63
CA SER A 123 -2.88 0.74 4.52
C SER A 123 -2.33 1.92 3.73
N ILE A 124 -1.03 2.10 3.82
CA ILE A 124 -0.25 2.92 2.90
C ILE A 124 0.71 1.97 2.18
N LYS A 125 0.37 1.62 0.94
CA LYS A 125 1.18 0.74 0.13
C LYS A 125 2.26 1.56 -0.56
N THR A 126 3.54 1.30 -0.23
CA THR A 126 4.69 1.89 -0.88
C THR A 126 5.37 0.81 -1.72
N THR A 127 5.38 0.98 -3.03
CA THR A 127 5.96 0.01 -3.97
C THR A 127 7.08 0.67 -4.74
N TYR A 128 8.21 -0.02 -4.84
CA TYR A 128 9.35 0.34 -5.66
C TYR A 128 9.57 -0.71 -6.73
N HIS A 129 9.72 -0.27 -7.97
CA HIS A 129 10.10 -1.10 -9.10
C HIS A 129 11.53 -0.73 -9.51
N PRO A 130 12.53 -1.54 -9.12
CA PRO A 130 13.90 -1.33 -9.56
C PRO A 130 14.09 -1.75 -11.03
N ASP A 131 15.05 -1.13 -11.69
CA ASP A 131 15.49 -1.41 -13.06
C ASP A 131 16.48 -2.57 -13.18
N TRP A 132 16.48 -3.51 -12.22
CA TRP A 132 17.45 -4.62 -12.18
C TRP A 132 17.38 -5.51 -13.41
N PHE A 133 16.18 -5.78 -13.88
CA PHE A 133 15.90 -6.49 -15.13
C PHE A 133 14.46 -6.25 -15.56
N VAL A 134 14.22 -6.41 -16.85
CA VAL A 134 12.88 -6.39 -17.44
C VAL A 134 12.76 -7.60 -18.35
N ILE A 135 11.69 -8.36 -18.21
CA ILE A 135 11.30 -9.41 -19.13
C ILE A 135 10.16 -8.86 -19.97
N SER A 136 10.31 -8.83 -21.27
CA SER A 136 9.32 -8.31 -22.20
C SER A 136 9.21 -9.20 -23.44
N ASN A 137 8.07 -9.16 -24.08
CA ASN A 137 7.87 -9.76 -25.42
C ASN A 137 8.23 -8.81 -26.57
N GLN A 138 8.69 -7.60 -26.25
CA GLN A 138 9.16 -6.60 -27.21
C GLN A 138 10.66 -6.33 -26.99
N ASP A 139 11.39 -6.13 -28.09
CA ASP A 139 12.80 -5.76 -28.03
C ASP A 139 12.96 -4.26 -27.68
N ASN A 140 14.06 -3.94 -27.00
CA ASN A 140 14.48 -2.55 -26.70
C ASN A 140 13.50 -1.74 -25.83
N ILE A 141 12.83 -2.37 -24.84
CA ILE A 141 12.05 -1.64 -23.86
C ILE A 141 12.98 -1.07 -22.79
N ASN A 142 12.97 0.24 -22.66
CA ASN A 142 13.56 0.95 -21.52
C ASN A 142 12.52 1.03 -20.41
N PHE A 143 12.73 0.29 -19.34
CA PHE A 143 11.93 0.41 -18.13
C PHE A 143 12.58 1.48 -17.23
N ILE A 144 11.76 2.39 -16.73
CA ILE A 144 12.20 3.45 -15.82
C ILE A 144 11.76 3.04 -14.43
N SER A 145 12.72 2.97 -13.50
CA SER A 145 12.42 2.68 -12.10
C SER A 145 11.47 3.73 -11.52
N ASP A 146 10.55 3.29 -10.68
CA ASP A 146 9.56 4.15 -10.05
C ASP A 146 9.34 3.79 -8.59
N ILE A 147 8.77 4.76 -7.86
CA ILE A 147 8.25 4.55 -6.52
C ILE A 147 6.83 5.09 -6.44
N SER A 148 5.93 4.28 -5.89
CA SER A 148 4.54 4.69 -5.68
C SER A 148 4.17 4.66 -4.21
N ILE A 149 3.25 5.56 -3.81
CA ILE A 149 2.66 5.62 -2.46
C ILE A 149 1.16 5.70 -2.64
N VAL A 150 0.46 4.64 -2.22
CA VAL A 150 -0.97 4.47 -2.48
C VAL A 150 -1.72 4.12 -1.20
N PRO A 151 -2.45 5.06 -0.57
CA PRO A 151 -3.46 4.74 0.41
C PRO A 151 -4.44 3.70 -0.16
N THR A 152 -4.60 2.59 0.56
CA THR A 152 -5.37 1.44 0.08
C THR A 152 -6.34 0.97 1.15
N TRP A 153 -7.57 0.68 0.76
CA TRP A 153 -8.53 -0.10 1.55
C TRP A 153 -8.61 -1.51 0.98
N GLY A 154 -8.62 -2.51 1.86
CA GLY A 154 -8.66 -3.89 1.40
C GLY A 154 -9.35 -4.86 2.35
N ILE A 155 -9.54 -6.06 1.83
CA ILE A 155 -10.16 -7.20 2.50
C ILE A 155 -9.25 -8.40 2.33
N ARG A 156 -8.90 -9.07 3.44
CA ARG A 156 -8.21 -10.36 3.43
C ARG A 156 -9.07 -11.40 4.14
N ARG A 157 -9.17 -12.60 3.56
CA ARG A 157 -9.90 -13.74 4.12
C ARG A 157 -9.15 -15.03 3.89
N ASN A 158 -9.15 -15.88 4.91
CA ASN A 158 -8.63 -17.23 4.80
C ASN A 158 -9.70 -18.20 4.29
N ILE A 159 -9.26 -19.13 3.48
CA ILE A 159 -10.01 -20.29 3.00
C ILE A 159 -9.29 -21.53 3.52
N GLY A 160 -9.93 -22.28 4.40
CA GLY A 160 -9.27 -23.39 5.10
C GLY A 160 -8.13 -22.90 5.99
N ASN A 161 -7.03 -23.63 6.04
CA ASN A 161 -5.91 -23.35 6.95
C ASN A 161 -4.75 -22.60 6.24
N HIS A 162 -4.59 -22.79 4.95
CA HIS A 162 -3.43 -22.31 4.23
C HIS A 162 -3.76 -21.30 3.12
N PHE A 163 -4.94 -21.39 2.52
CA PHE A 163 -5.28 -20.46 1.45
C PHE A 163 -5.89 -19.17 1.95
N ASN A 164 -5.66 -18.14 1.22
CA ASN A 164 -6.29 -16.83 1.46
C ASN A 164 -6.62 -16.14 0.13
N TYR A 165 -7.58 -15.25 0.17
CA TYR A 165 -7.78 -14.28 -0.89
C TYR A 165 -7.71 -12.87 -0.33
N GLU A 166 -7.29 -11.95 -1.17
CA GLU A 166 -7.17 -10.54 -0.85
C GLU A 166 -7.67 -9.70 -2.02
N THR A 167 -8.41 -8.66 -1.71
CA THR A 167 -8.80 -7.65 -2.68
C THR A 167 -8.65 -6.28 -2.05
N GLY A 168 -8.26 -5.31 -2.87
CA GLY A 168 -8.09 -3.94 -2.39
C GLY A 168 -8.17 -2.93 -3.52
N ILE A 169 -8.49 -1.70 -3.13
CA ILE A 169 -8.57 -0.54 -3.99
C ILE A 169 -7.89 0.65 -3.32
N GLY A 170 -7.15 1.39 -4.10
CA GLY A 170 -6.47 2.61 -3.66
C GLY A 170 -6.15 3.53 -4.82
N ILE A 171 -5.92 4.77 -4.49
CA ILE A 171 -5.44 5.79 -5.41
C ILE A 171 -4.36 6.61 -4.71
N GLY A 172 -3.30 6.94 -5.41
CA GLY A 172 -2.14 7.62 -4.84
C GLY A 172 -1.27 8.25 -5.92
N TYR A 173 0.01 8.25 -5.66
CA TYR A 173 1.01 8.95 -6.43
C TYR A 173 2.13 8.00 -6.83
N VAL A 174 2.66 8.16 -8.04
CA VAL A 174 3.87 7.52 -8.53
C VAL A 174 4.87 8.57 -8.98
N HIS A 175 6.13 8.32 -8.69
CA HIS A 175 7.26 9.11 -9.14
C HIS A 175 8.21 8.23 -9.93
N TYR A 176 8.56 8.66 -11.15
CA TYR A 176 9.51 8.01 -12.04
C TYR A 176 10.89 8.63 -11.87
N PHE A 177 11.91 7.81 -11.66
CA PHE A 177 13.28 8.30 -11.54
C PHE A 177 13.84 8.64 -12.91
N LYS A 178 14.37 9.85 -13.05
CA LYS A 178 14.88 10.35 -14.32
C LYS A 178 16.15 9.62 -14.73
N GLU A 179 16.19 9.17 -15.97
CA GLU A 179 17.41 8.71 -16.63
C GLU A 179 17.89 9.76 -17.64
N ASP A 180 19.20 9.97 -17.73
CA ASP A 180 19.81 11.03 -18.57
C ASP A 180 19.46 10.90 -20.07
N ASN A 181 19.07 9.73 -20.53
CA ASN A 181 18.81 9.42 -21.94
C ASN A 181 17.31 9.26 -22.29
N VAL A 182 16.40 9.47 -21.34
CA VAL A 182 14.97 9.28 -21.55
C VAL A 182 14.24 10.61 -21.34
N ILE A 183 13.50 11.04 -22.35
CA ILE A 183 12.64 12.21 -22.24
C ILE A 183 11.33 11.77 -21.57
N LEU A 184 11.20 12.03 -20.26
CA LEU A 184 9.95 11.89 -19.55
C LEU A 184 9.08 13.13 -19.80
N ILE A 185 7.84 12.91 -20.21
CA ILE A 185 6.85 14.00 -20.34
C ILE A 185 6.45 14.49 -18.95
N ASN A 186 6.29 13.56 -17.99
CA ASN A 186 6.00 13.85 -16.58
C ASN A 186 6.85 12.94 -15.68
N GLU A 187 7.48 13.52 -14.67
CA GLU A 187 8.23 12.77 -13.64
C GLU A 187 7.29 12.14 -12.60
N SER A 188 6.00 12.37 -12.69
CA SER A 188 5.02 11.88 -11.73
C SER A 188 3.63 11.76 -12.32
N ASP A 189 2.85 10.82 -11.77
CA ASP A 189 1.48 10.54 -12.23
C ASP A 189 0.63 9.98 -11.08
N VAL A 190 -0.63 9.76 -11.37
CA VAL A 190 -1.57 9.09 -10.46
C VAL A 190 -1.34 7.59 -10.48
N ALA A 191 -1.11 7.02 -9.29
CA ALA A 191 -1.04 5.58 -9.11
C ALA A 191 -2.40 5.02 -8.68
N VAL A 192 -2.85 3.94 -9.30
CA VAL A 192 -4.06 3.20 -8.93
C VAL A 192 -3.66 1.81 -8.48
N ASN A 193 -4.10 1.41 -7.29
CA ASN A 193 -3.99 0.05 -6.80
C ASN A 193 -5.37 -0.60 -6.86
N LEU A 194 -5.53 -1.56 -7.75
CA LEU A 194 -6.68 -2.45 -7.80
C LEU A 194 -6.15 -3.88 -7.88
N HIS A 195 -6.36 -4.66 -6.82
CA HIS A 195 -5.84 -6.02 -6.80
C HIS A 195 -6.88 -7.04 -6.35
N ILE A 196 -6.78 -8.20 -6.95
CA ILE A 196 -7.42 -9.46 -6.53
C ILE A 196 -6.31 -10.49 -6.53
N ARG A 197 -6.06 -11.08 -5.37
CA ARG A 197 -4.98 -12.03 -5.13
C ARG A 197 -5.48 -13.29 -4.45
N ILE A 198 -4.90 -14.41 -4.78
CA ILE A 198 -5.05 -15.69 -4.08
C ILE A 198 -3.67 -16.08 -3.57
N GLY A 199 -3.60 -16.60 -2.36
CA GLY A 199 -2.32 -16.95 -1.76
C GLY A 199 -2.34 -18.22 -0.94
N TYR A 200 -1.15 -18.72 -0.72
CA TYR A 200 -0.85 -19.81 0.19
C TYR A 200 -0.03 -19.27 1.37
N ARG A 201 -0.46 -19.59 2.59
CA ARG A 201 0.19 -19.25 3.85
C ARG A 201 0.90 -20.49 4.41
N PHE A 202 2.13 -20.32 4.83
CA PHE A 202 2.94 -21.35 5.48
C PHE A 202 2.65 -21.44 6.97
#